data_e2d3da346acbdf147f776a16478b5133
#
_entry.id   e2d3da346acbdf147f776a16478b5133
#
_cell.length_a   1.000
_cell.length_b   1.000
_cell.length_c   1.000
_cell.angle_alpha   90.00
_cell.angle_beta   90.00
_cell.angle_gamma   90.00
#
_symmetry.space_group_name_H-M   'P 1'
#
loop_
_entity.id
_entity.type
_entity.pdbx_description
1 polymer ?
#
loop_
_entity_poly.entity_id
_entity_poly.type
_entity_poly.pdbx_seq_one_letter_code
_entity_poly.pdbx_strand_id
1 'polypeptide(L)'
;MNESTRFKEWIIRAEFSRDTEHLELERFTRPLRVAGKNTPCNLNDLTIGQMVQLSECKNGKEMFYLTCEVLLSLTRKEVDECFAVDIVRFCGWVLSQVKIINTLFDSVKGKPSKEEELAGINELKFGVFGLIDWYALRMGITDHEEVTKVTWGRVYKCLEMDHKNKEFKERLSKIYRDEH
;
A
#
# COMPACT_ATOMS: atom_id res chain seq x y z
N MET A 1 19.83 8.01 -16.68
CA MET A 1 20.01 6.54 -16.68
C MET A 1 20.17 6.10 -18.12
N ASN A 2 21.19 5.30 -18.47
CA ASN A 2 21.38 4.80 -19.85
C ASN A 2 20.34 3.71 -20.10
N GLU A 3 19.55 3.81 -21.19
CA GLU A 3 18.44 2.89 -21.51
C GLU A 3 18.88 1.42 -21.73
N SER A 4 20.16 1.19 -22.01
CA SER A 4 20.71 -0.16 -22.23
C SER A 4 21.31 -0.82 -20.98
N THR A 5 21.33 -0.14 -19.83
CA THR A 5 21.94 -0.68 -18.61
C THR A 5 21.06 -1.76 -17.99
N ARG A 6 21.65 -2.93 -17.69
CA ARG A 6 20.94 -4.01 -16.96
C ARG A 6 20.73 -3.63 -15.50
N PHE A 7 19.62 -4.10 -14.91
CA PHE A 7 19.26 -3.76 -13.55
C PHE A 7 20.32 -4.18 -12.54
N LYS A 8 20.89 -5.36 -12.68
CA LYS A 8 22.00 -5.84 -11.84
C LYS A 8 23.19 -4.89 -11.82
N GLU A 9 23.59 -4.36 -12.97
CA GLU A 9 24.72 -3.42 -13.06
C GLU A 9 24.37 -2.07 -12.46
N TRP A 10 23.15 -1.62 -12.70
CA TRP A 10 22.65 -0.35 -12.17
C TRP A 10 22.56 -0.37 -10.64
N ILE A 11 21.96 -1.40 -10.04
CA ILE A 11 21.74 -1.49 -8.60
C ILE A 11 23.06 -1.59 -7.82
N ILE A 12 24.07 -2.27 -8.37
CA ILE A 12 25.40 -2.31 -7.77
C ILE A 12 26.05 -0.92 -7.77
N ARG A 13 25.96 -0.19 -8.88
CA ARG A 13 26.48 1.18 -8.97
C ARG A 13 25.75 2.13 -8.03
N ALA A 14 24.44 2.00 -7.92
CA ALA A 14 23.60 2.81 -7.05
C ALA A 14 23.92 2.62 -5.55
N GLU A 15 24.40 1.44 -5.14
CA GLU A 15 24.87 1.19 -3.77
C GLU A 15 26.15 1.98 -3.43
N PHE A 16 26.99 2.27 -4.42
CA PHE A 16 28.22 3.05 -4.24
C PHE A 16 28.02 4.56 -4.45
N SER A 17 26.96 4.97 -5.15
CA SER A 17 26.59 6.36 -5.31
C SER A 17 25.38 6.67 -4.43
N ARG A 18 25.47 7.72 -3.60
CA ARG A 18 24.32 8.23 -2.82
C ARG A 18 23.18 8.78 -3.70
N ASP A 19 23.25 8.60 -5.00
CA ASP A 19 22.33 9.15 -5.99
C ASP A 19 20.93 8.48 -6.01
N THR A 20 20.72 7.39 -5.27
CA THR A 20 19.40 6.74 -5.15
C THR A 20 18.43 7.55 -4.29
N GLU A 21 18.89 8.45 -3.43
CA GLU A 21 18.03 9.26 -2.56
C GLU A 21 17.22 10.32 -3.33
N HIS A 22 17.57 10.61 -4.59
CA HIS A 22 16.93 11.64 -5.41
C HIS A 22 16.09 11.10 -6.57
N LEU A 23 15.86 9.77 -6.65
CA LEU A 23 14.92 9.21 -7.61
C LEU A 23 13.50 9.57 -7.17
N GLU A 24 12.91 10.58 -7.79
CA GLU A 24 11.48 10.90 -7.66
C GLU A 24 10.66 9.78 -8.32
N LEU A 25 10.66 8.59 -7.71
CA LEU A 25 10.04 7.37 -8.24
C LEU A 25 8.55 7.57 -8.55
N GLU A 26 7.90 8.48 -7.83
CA GLU A 26 6.47 8.77 -7.97
C GLU A 26 6.07 9.43 -9.31
N ARG A 27 7.04 9.93 -10.09
CA ARG A 27 6.78 10.60 -11.38
C ARG A 27 6.90 9.69 -12.60
N PHE A 28 7.22 8.41 -12.40
CA PHE A 28 7.40 7.52 -13.52
C PHE A 28 6.08 7.02 -14.10
N THR A 29 5.97 7.04 -15.42
CA THR A 29 4.86 6.43 -16.14
C THR A 29 4.99 4.91 -16.15
N ARG A 30 3.87 4.22 -16.03
CA ARG A 30 3.81 2.76 -16.06
C ARG A 30 4.34 2.21 -17.38
N PRO A 31 5.35 1.33 -17.39
CA PRO A 31 5.72 0.59 -18.60
C PRO A 31 4.62 -0.43 -18.92
N LEU A 32 4.39 -0.71 -20.20
CA LEU A 32 3.38 -1.70 -20.61
C LEU A 32 3.82 -3.13 -20.30
N ARG A 33 5.13 -3.38 -20.36
CA ARG A 33 5.73 -4.69 -20.10
C ARG A 33 7.04 -4.56 -19.33
N VAL A 34 7.31 -5.59 -18.51
CA VAL A 34 8.59 -5.81 -17.83
C VAL A 34 8.93 -7.29 -17.97
N ALA A 35 10.13 -7.64 -18.41
CA ALA A 35 10.55 -9.03 -18.69
C ALA A 35 9.55 -9.80 -19.60
N GLY A 36 8.95 -9.12 -20.57
CA GLY A 36 7.94 -9.73 -21.45
C GLY A 36 6.55 -9.92 -20.83
N LYS A 37 6.39 -9.75 -19.52
CA LYS A 37 5.09 -9.82 -18.82
C LYS A 37 4.37 -8.48 -18.89
N ASN A 38 3.06 -8.51 -19.07
CA ASN A 38 2.23 -7.30 -19.01
C ASN A 38 2.17 -6.77 -17.59
N THR A 39 2.36 -5.46 -17.42
CA THR A 39 2.18 -4.81 -16.12
C THR A 39 0.69 -4.57 -15.84
N PRO A 40 0.23 -4.67 -14.58
CA PRO A 40 -1.17 -4.41 -14.24
C PRO A 40 -1.54 -2.96 -14.56
N CYS A 41 -2.75 -2.72 -15.07
CA CYS A 41 -3.21 -1.37 -15.40
C CYS A 41 -3.59 -0.55 -14.15
N ASN A 42 -3.89 -1.20 -13.04
CA ASN A 42 -4.14 -0.64 -11.72
C ASN A 42 -3.78 -1.69 -10.65
N LEU A 43 -3.86 -1.32 -9.39
CA LEU A 43 -3.60 -2.22 -8.25
C LEU A 43 -4.89 -2.66 -7.53
N ASN A 44 -6.03 -2.67 -8.22
CA ASN A 44 -7.33 -2.99 -7.59
C ASN A 44 -7.40 -4.44 -7.06
N ASP A 45 -6.68 -5.35 -7.70
CA ASP A 45 -6.64 -6.77 -7.31
C ASP A 45 -5.58 -7.06 -6.23
N LEU A 46 -4.82 -6.06 -5.80
CA LEU A 46 -3.81 -6.21 -4.76
C LEU A 46 -4.48 -6.62 -3.44
N THR A 47 -3.97 -7.69 -2.82
CA THR A 47 -4.50 -8.17 -1.54
C THR A 47 -3.93 -7.37 -0.36
N ILE A 48 -4.58 -7.45 0.80
CA ILE A 48 -4.07 -6.85 2.04
C ILE A 48 -2.68 -7.39 2.38
N GLY A 49 -2.47 -8.71 2.26
CA GLY A 49 -1.16 -9.33 2.52
C GLY A 49 -0.07 -8.79 1.59
N GLN A 50 -0.36 -8.63 0.30
CA GLN A 50 0.58 -8.03 -0.66
C GLN A 50 0.86 -6.56 -0.34
N MET A 51 -0.15 -5.79 0.05
CA MET A 51 0.05 -4.39 0.49
C MET A 51 0.96 -4.31 1.72
N VAL A 52 0.77 -5.20 2.69
CA VAL A 52 1.62 -5.28 3.88
C VAL A 52 3.06 -5.56 3.49
N GLN A 53 3.28 -6.59 2.67
CA GLN A 53 4.63 -6.95 2.19
C GLN A 53 5.34 -5.76 1.54
N LEU A 54 4.64 -5.03 0.65
CA LEU A 54 5.19 -3.85 -0.02
C LEU A 54 5.46 -2.69 0.96
N SER A 55 4.61 -2.51 1.98
CA SER A 55 4.73 -1.41 2.94
C SER A 55 5.80 -1.64 4.01
N GLU A 56 6.07 -2.89 4.37
CA GLU A 56 7.05 -3.26 5.40
C GLU A 56 8.48 -3.35 4.87
N CYS A 57 8.66 -3.35 3.56
CA CYS A 57 9.98 -3.38 2.95
C CYS A 57 10.73 -2.06 3.16
N LYS A 58 11.67 -2.06 4.11
CA LYS A 58 12.49 -0.87 4.46
C LYS A 58 13.76 -0.73 3.63
N ASN A 59 14.15 -1.78 2.92
CA ASN A 59 15.37 -1.77 2.12
C ASN A 59 15.03 -1.35 0.68
N GLY A 60 15.55 -0.22 0.24
CA GLY A 60 15.27 0.32 -1.10
C GLY A 60 15.63 -0.65 -2.24
N LYS A 61 16.70 -1.44 -2.10
CA LYS A 61 17.08 -2.47 -3.08
C LYS A 61 16.08 -3.63 -3.11
N GLU A 62 15.73 -4.14 -1.95
CA GLU A 62 14.76 -5.23 -1.82
C GLU A 62 13.37 -4.84 -2.33
N MET A 63 13.00 -3.57 -2.22
CA MET A 63 11.74 -3.05 -2.73
C MET A 63 11.55 -3.30 -4.23
N PHE A 64 12.63 -3.15 -5.04
CA PHE A 64 12.55 -3.41 -6.48
C PHE A 64 12.26 -4.89 -6.76
N TYR A 65 12.97 -5.81 -6.09
CA TYR A 65 12.78 -7.24 -6.28
C TYR A 65 11.42 -7.69 -5.77
N LEU A 66 11.04 -7.26 -4.57
CA LEU A 66 9.75 -7.60 -3.96
C LEU A 66 8.58 -7.10 -4.81
N THR A 67 8.65 -5.88 -5.32
CA THR A 67 7.60 -5.33 -6.20
C THR A 67 7.43 -6.17 -7.46
N CYS A 68 8.53 -6.57 -8.10
CA CYS A 68 8.50 -7.41 -9.29
C CYS A 68 8.04 -8.84 -8.99
N GLU A 69 8.41 -9.42 -7.86
CA GLU A 69 7.96 -10.73 -7.40
C GLU A 69 6.46 -10.73 -7.13
N VAL A 70 5.97 -9.82 -6.29
CA VAL A 70 4.58 -9.75 -5.83
C VAL A 70 3.62 -9.48 -7.00
N LEU A 71 3.96 -8.57 -7.91
CA LEU A 71 3.04 -8.11 -8.96
C LEU A 71 3.22 -8.79 -10.31
N LEU A 72 4.42 -9.29 -10.59
CA LEU A 72 4.74 -9.91 -11.88
C LEU A 72 5.21 -11.35 -11.75
N SER A 73 5.36 -11.88 -10.53
CA SER A 73 5.92 -13.20 -10.27
C SER A 73 7.26 -13.39 -10.99
N LEU A 74 8.12 -12.38 -10.92
CA LEU A 74 9.48 -12.42 -11.48
C LEU A 74 10.46 -12.88 -10.40
N THR A 75 11.35 -13.80 -10.78
CA THR A 75 12.50 -14.17 -9.95
C THR A 75 13.54 -13.06 -9.94
N ARG A 76 14.40 -13.03 -8.92
CA ARG A 76 15.52 -12.08 -8.86
C ARG A 76 16.40 -12.12 -10.11
N LYS A 77 16.67 -13.32 -10.64
CA LYS A 77 17.46 -13.49 -11.85
C LYS A 77 16.81 -12.82 -13.06
N GLU A 78 15.50 -12.98 -13.24
CA GLU A 78 14.76 -12.32 -14.33
C GLU A 78 14.80 -10.80 -14.18
N VAL A 79 14.65 -10.27 -12.94
CA VAL A 79 14.77 -8.84 -12.66
C VAL A 79 16.17 -8.32 -12.98
N ASP A 80 17.23 -9.04 -12.60
CA ASP A 80 18.62 -8.68 -12.87
C ASP A 80 18.93 -8.55 -14.36
N GLU A 81 18.28 -9.35 -15.20
CA GLU A 81 18.43 -9.36 -16.66
C GLU A 81 17.58 -8.29 -17.38
N CYS A 82 16.64 -7.62 -16.67
CA CYS A 82 15.84 -6.54 -17.24
C CYS A 82 16.66 -5.25 -17.45
N PHE A 83 16.13 -4.36 -18.26
CA PHE A 83 16.66 -3.00 -18.32
C PHE A 83 16.29 -2.25 -17.05
N ALA A 84 17.27 -1.55 -16.47
CA ALA A 84 17.09 -0.80 -15.23
C ALA A 84 15.96 0.23 -15.33
N VAL A 85 15.84 0.88 -16.51
CA VAL A 85 14.79 1.88 -16.76
C VAL A 85 13.38 1.31 -16.61
N ASP A 86 13.13 0.07 -17.04
CA ASP A 86 11.82 -0.56 -16.96
C ASP A 86 11.47 -0.93 -15.53
N ILE A 87 12.43 -1.48 -14.78
CA ILE A 87 12.26 -1.83 -13.36
C ILE A 87 11.99 -0.56 -12.53
N VAL A 88 12.81 0.48 -12.70
CA VAL A 88 12.67 1.73 -11.95
C VAL A 88 11.35 2.43 -12.26
N ARG A 89 10.93 2.49 -13.53
CA ARG A 89 9.63 3.05 -13.93
C ARG A 89 8.47 2.26 -13.35
N PHE A 90 8.53 0.93 -13.42
CA PHE A 90 7.49 0.07 -12.87
C PHE A 90 7.34 0.25 -11.36
N CYS A 91 8.44 0.15 -10.62
CA CYS A 91 8.42 0.30 -9.16
C CYS A 91 8.01 1.71 -8.73
N GLY A 92 8.46 2.75 -9.42
CA GLY A 92 8.04 4.13 -9.18
C GLY A 92 6.53 4.32 -9.37
N TRP A 93 5.98 3.76 -10.46
CA TRP A 93 4.53 3.75 -10.67
C TRP A 93 3.79 2.99 -9.56
N VAL A 94 4.26 1.80 -9.17
CA VAL A 94 3.64 1.02 -8.07
C VAL A 94 3.63 1.82 -6.77
N LEU A 95 4.74 2.46 -6.41
CA LEU A 95 4.83 3.29 -5.20
C LEU A 95 3.82 4.45 -5.24
N SER A 96 3.65 5.10 -6.40
CA SER A 96 2.65 6.15 -6.56
C SER A 96 1.23 5.64 -6.34
N GLN A 97 0.90 4.44 -6.84
CA GLN A 97 -0.41 3.81 -6.64
C GLN A 97 -0.64 3.42 -5.17
N VAL A 98 0.37 2.82 -4.52
CA VAL A 98 0.30 2.46 -3.08
C VAL A 98 0.10 3.71 -2.23
N LYS A 99 0.75 4.83 -2.55
CA LYS A 99 0.54 6.11 -1.85
C LYS A 99 -0.90 6.60 -1.99
N ILE A 100 -1.50 6.50 -3.19
CA ILE A 100 -2.91 6.85 -3.41
C ILE A 100 -3.82 5.95 -2.55
N ILE A 101 -3.58 4.64 -2.54
CA ILE A 101 -4.34 3.68 -1.72
C ILE A 101 -4.22 4.03 -0.23
N ASN A 102 -3.02 4.31 0.27
CA ASN A 102 -2.80 4.70 1.66
C ASN A 102 -3.56 6.00 2.01
N THR A 103 -3.56 6.99 1.10
CA THR A 103 -4.32 8.23 1.28
C THR A 103 -5.83 7.95 1.40
N LEU A 104 -6.37 7.00 0.64
CA LEU A 104 -7.77 6.57 0.77
C LEU A 104 -8.03 5.95 2.15
N PHE A 105 -7.18 5.06 2.64
CA PHE A 105 -7.32 4.51 3.99
C PHE A 105 -7.22 5.58 5.07
N ASP A 106 -6.32 6.54 4.93
CA ASP A 106 -6.20 7.65 5.88
C ASP A 106 -7.43 8.56 5.88
N SER A 107 -8.10 8.73 4.74
CA SER A 107 -9.29 9.58 4.63
C SER A 107 -10.51 9.04 5.41
N VAL A 108 -10.55 7.74 5.68
CA VAL A 108 -11.63 7.09 6.44
C VAL A 108 -11.26 6.83 7.91
N LYS A 109 -10.05 7.18 8.33
CA LYS A 109 -9.66 7.21 9.74
C LYS A 109 -10.34 8.42 10.40
N GLY A 110 -11.27 8.17 11.31
CA GLY A 110 -11.87 9.25 12.11
C GLY A 110 -10.80 9.98 12.95
N LYS A 111 -11.01 11.28 13.16
CA LYS A 111 -10.21 12.00 14.17
C LYS A 111 -10.73 11.60 15.54
N PRO A 112 -9.86 11.27 16.50
CA PRO A 112 -10.28 10.99 17.87
C PRO A 112 -10.94 12.21 18.49
N SER A 113 -11.91 11.99 19.36
CA SER A 113 -12.48 13.06 20.19
C SER A 113 -11.48 13.47 21.27
N LYS A 114 -11.72 14.63 21.90
CA LYS A 114 -10.89 15.07 23.04
C LYS A 114 -10.91 14.08 24.20
N GLU A 115 -12.04 13.44 24.43
CA GLU A 115 -12.22 12.42 25.47
C GLU A 115 -11.44 11.14 25.13
N GLU A 116 -11.47 10.71 23.86
CA GLU A 116 -10.67 9.57 23.38
C GLU A 116 -9.16 9.86 23.47
N GLU A 117 -8.73 11.10 23.17
CA GLU A 117 -7.33 11.52 23.33
C GLU A 117 -6.90 11.51 24.80
N LEU A 118 -7.75 12.03 25.72
CA LEU A 118 -7.50 12.01 27.15
C LEU A 118 -7.49 10.59 27.72
N ALA A 119 -8.27 9.67 27.15
CA ALA A 119 -8.30 8.26 27.50
C ALA A 119 -7.11 7.46 26.92
N GLY A 120 -6.21 8.10 26.16
CA GLY A 120 -5.00 7.44 25.66
C GLY A 120 -5.20 6.67 24.37
N ILE A 121 -6.17 7.02 23.51
CA ILE A 121 -6.41 6.33 22.21
C ILE A 121 -5.14 6.23 21.36
N ASN A 122 -4.24 7.21 21.47
CA ASN A 122 -2.99 7.26 20.73
C ASN A 122 -1.96 6.18 21.16
N GLU A 123 -2.19 5.51 22.28
CA GLU A 123 -1.39 4.38 22.76
C GLU A 123 -1.81 3.06 22.11
N LEU A 124 -3.03 3.00 21.55
CA LEU A 124 -3.59 1.83 20.88
C LEU A 124 -3.03 1.71 19.45
N LYS A 125 -1.79 1.24 19.33
CA LYS A 125 -1.08 1.11 18.05
C LYS A 125 -1.08 -0.34 17.56
N PHE A 126 -2.22 -0.82 17.10
CA PHE A 126 -2.35 -2.20 16.58
C PHE A 126 -1.83 -2.37 15.14
N GLY A 127 -1.48 -1.29 14.44
CA GLY A 127 -0.94 -1.34 13.08
C GLY A 127 -1.84 -2.06 12.08
N VAL A 128 -1.22 -2.79 11.17
CA VAL A 128 -1.95 -3.58 10.15
C VAL A 128 -2.75 -4.71 10.77
N PHE A 129 -2.25 -5.32 11.85
CA PHE A 129 -2.97 -6.39 12.52
C PHE A 129 -4.35 -5.94 13.02
N GLY A 130 -4.46 -4.72 13.55
CA GLY A 130 -5.75 -4.15 13.95
C GLY A 130 -6.75 -4.04 12.79
N LEU A 131 -6.29 -3.76 11.57
CA LEU A 131 -7.12 -3.74 10.37
C LEU A 131 -7.60 -5.16 10.00
N ILE A 132 -6.70 -6.13 10.07
CA ILE A 132 -6.99 -7.54 9.77
C ILE A 132 -8.00 -8.09 10.78
N ASP A 133 -7.77 -7.87 12.07
CA ASP A 133 -8.65 -8.32 13.15
C ASP A 133 -10.04 -7.68 13.06
N TRP A 134 -10.11 -6.36 12.87
CA TRP A 134 -11.37 -5.65 12.67
C TRP A 134 -12.18 -6.24 11.49
N TYR A 135 -11.51 -6.50 10.35
CA TYR A 135 -12.20 -7.05 9.18
C TYR A 135 -12.62 -8.50 9.41
N ALA A 136 -11.79 -9.32 10.06
CA ALA A 136 -12.10 -10.69 10.44
C ALA A 136 -13.36 -10.75 11.30
N LEU A 137 -13.43 -9.96 12.38
CA LEU A 137 -14.59 -9.85 13.26
C LEU A 137 -15.85 -9.41 12.51
N ARG A 138 -15.73 -8.39 11.65
CA ARG A 138 -16.84 -7.87 10.86
C ARG A 138 -17.45 -8.92 9.92
N MET A 139 -16.60 -9.75 9.33
CA MET A 139 -16.98 -10.73 8.30
C MET A 139 -17.24 -12.14 8.86
N GLY A 140 -17.02 -12.34 10.17
CA GLY A 140 -17.12 -13.67 10.80
C GLY A 140 -16.02 -14.64 10.32
N ILE A 141 -14.85 -14.11 9.97
CA ILE A 141 -13.69 -14.91 9.54
C ILE A 141 -12.88 -15.23 10.79
N THR A 142 -12.64 -16.51 11.05
CA THR A 142 -11.89 -16.96 12.23
C THR A 142 -10.38 -17.06 12.00
N ASP A 143 -9.96 -17.18 10.74
CA ASP A 143 -8.56 -17.25 10.35
C ASP A 143 -8.11 -15.92 9.74
N HIS A 144 -7.21 -15.21 10.41
CA HIS A 144 -6.64 -13.95 9.95
C HIS A 144 -5.89 -14.06 8.61
N GLU A 145 -5.32 -15.25 8.30
CA GLU A 145 -4.65 -15.50 7.02
C GLU A 145 -5.63 -15.42 5.84
N GLU A 146 -6.89 -15.75 6.02
CA GLU A 146 -7.90 -15.58 4.98
C GLU A 146 -8.15 -14.10 4.67
N VAL A 147 -8.03 -13.21 5.67
CA VAL A 147 -8.15 -11.76 5.47
C VAL A 147 -7.00 -11.22 4.63
N THR A 148 -5.78 -11.76 4.77
CA THR A 148 -4.64 -11.32 3.96
C THR A 148 -4.83 -11.57 2.46
N LYS A 149 -5.69 -12.52 2.08
CA LYS A 149 -6.05 -12.86 0.69
C LYS A 149 -7.15 -11.96 0.11
N VAL A 150 -7.80 -11.15 0.95
CA VAL A 150 -8.85 -10.23 0.51
C VAL A 150 -8.24 -9.02 -0.19
N THR A 151 -8.86 -8.55 -1.28
CA THR A 151 -8.42 -7.34 -1.96
C THR A 151 -8.59 -6.10 -1.08
N TRP A 152 -7.63 -5.17 -1.14
CA TRP A 152 -7.66 -3.94 -0.36
C TRP A 152 -8.94 -3.11 -0.58
N GLY A 153 -9.44 -3.07 -1.82
CA GLY A 153 -10.62 -2.29 -2.16
C GLY A 153 -11.88 -2.76 -1.44
N ARG A 154 -12.00 -4.08 -1.18
CA ARG A 154 -13.11 -4.63 -0.41
C ARG A 154 -13.02 -4.23 1.07
N VAL A 155 -11.84 -4.31 1.65
CA VAL A 155 -11.60 -3.89 3.05
C VAL A 155 -11.84 -2.39 3.21
N TYR A 156 -11.29 -1.57 2.30
CA TYR A 156 -11.51 -0.13 2.27
C TYR A 156 -13.00 0.23 2.20
N LYS A 157 -13.77 -0.47 1.35
CA LYS A 157 -15.20 -0.20 1.20
C LYS A 157 -15.98 -0.44 2.50
N CYS A 158 -15.61 -1.47 3.25
CA CYS A 158 -16.18 -1.72 4.57
C CYS A 158 -15.85 -0.61 5.57
N LEU A 159 -14.59 -0.14 5.59
CA LEU A 159 -14.17 1.00 6.43
C LEU A 159 -14.92 2.29 6.06
N GLU A 160 -15.03 2.56 4.76
CA GLU A 160 -15.77 3.74 4.26
C GLU A 160 -17.22 3.73 4.72
N MET A 161 -17.89 2.57 4.67
CA MET A 161 -19.26 2.41 5.15
C MET A 161 -19.37 2.66 6.65
N ASP A 162 -18.44 2.13 7.46
CA ASP A 162 -18.46 2.34 8.90
C ASP A 162 -18.19 3.79 9.28
N HIS A 163 -17.24 4.42 8.59
CA HIS A 163 -16.96 5.84 8.77
C HIS A 163 -18.19 6.70 8.49
N LYS A 164 -18.85 6.51 7.33
CA LYS A 164 -20.09 7.23 6.98
C LYS A 164 -21.23 6.99 7.97
N ASN A 165 -21.37 5.76 8.46
CA ASN A 165 -22.36 5.43 9.48
C ASN A 165 -22.07 6.13 10.83
N LYS A 166 -20.80 6.20 11.24
CA LYS A 166 -20.37 6.93 12.43
C LYS A 166 -20.71 8.43 12.29
N GLU A 167 -20.31 9.06 11.20
CA GLU A 167 -20.62 10.46 10.93
C GLU A 167 -22.12 10.75 10.94
N PHE A 168 -22.93 9.88 10.32
CA PHE A 168 -24.37 10.01 10.34
C PHE A 168 -24.92 9.98 11.78
N LYS A 169 -24.50 8.99 12.59
CA LYS A 169 -24.93 8.87 13.99
C LYS A 169 -24.54 10.09 14.83
N GLU A 170 -23.35 10.64 14.60
CA GLU A 170 -22.88 11.85 15.29
C GLU A 170 -23.74 13.07 14.92
N ARG A 171 -24.06 13.25 13.63
CA ARG A 171 -24.97 14.33 13.19
C ARG A 171 -26.37 14.16 13.79
N LEU A 172 -26.91 12.96 13.77
CA LEU A 172 -28.22 12.66 14.34
C LEU A 172 -28.26 12.95 15.85
N SER A 173 -27.22 12.56 16.60
CA SER A 173 -27.11 12.84 18.03
C SER A 173 -27.03 14.34 18.34
N LYS A 174 -26.42 15.15 17.47
CA LYS A 174 -26.40 16.61 17.62
C LYS A 174 -27.80 17.19 17.45
N ILE A 175 -28.55 16.78 16.42
CA ILE A 175 -29.92 17.24 16.20
C ILE A 175 -30.77 16.98 17.42
N TYR A 176 -30.75 15.77 17.99
CA TYR A 176 -31.52 15.44 19.18
C TYR A 176 -31.14 16.23 20.44
N ARG A 177 -29.86 16.65 20.55
CA ARG A 177 -29.41 17.49 21.68
C ARG A 177 -29.84 18.94 21.53
N ASP A 178 -29.93 19.44 20.32
CA ASP A 178 -30.30 20.83 20.04
C ASP A 178 -31.83 21.05 20.11
N GLU A 179 -32.65 19.96 20.12
CA GLU A 179 -34.10 20.00 20.26
C GLU A 179 -34.57 19.90 21.73
N HIS A 180 -33.65 19.72 22.67
CA HIS A 180 -33.91 19.61 24.14
C HIS A 180 -33.07 20.58 24.94
#